data_e9a634e3f4e3adcb8957fb6bd7e7dc74
#
_entry.id   e9a634e3f4e3adcb8957fb6bd7e7dc74
#
_cell.length_a   1.000
_cell.length_b   1.000
_cell.length_c   1.000
_cell.angle_alpha   90.00
_cell.angle_beta   90.00
_cell.angle_gamma   90.00
#
_symmetry.space_group_name_H-M   'P 1'
#
loop_
_entity.id
_entity.type
_entity.pdbx_description
1 polymer ?
#
loop_
_entity_poly.entity_id
_entity_poly.type
_entity_poly.pdbx_seq_one_letter_code
_entity_poly.pdbx_strand_id
1 'polypeptide(L)'
;MLRHWRHRADGALRPPGMTGLKSMKRSTGFGVIAVAVLAVLAWQYPEQIKAYLPGQKEPEKTANATPDGKPGGGGARKGGFGGPVAVGITTVELTDLPLKLNASGTVIAQQSVPVRPQVNALVRRIAVREGQSVKAGDILFELDDRNVQADLSKAEAQAQRSKATLADLERQYARAQDLFKKNFVASSAVDTAATQVQAQKGQVQADEAAVKAQQIQRSLYVIRAPFSGRIGAIDVSTGTLVASGGSATALTTLTQFDPIGVRFAVPESDIQQVTAGGTGRPVSVSLGSNAITTDTKPHIGKLTLIDNAINPSTGMLTLKASLPNKDNTLWPGQFVNVSLDVGTLSQVAVIPQTAIVLGERGATVYMVGDEDKAKVKPVKVLHPMGDKVAVSGLSAGDRIVVEGRDNVKPGAALRLPGAGGKPGAGGGGGGGGAGANGKGSGEGKREGKGEGKGGGEGKWGSDGKSGGKPATKE
;
A
#
# COMPACT_ATOMS: atom_id res chain seq x y z
N MET A 1 52.85 34.17 -28.11
CA MET A 1 53.90 33.54 -28.94
C MET A 1 53.60 32.07 -28.98
N LEU A 2 52.92 31.60 -30.03
CA LEU A 2 53.46 30.95 -31.26
C LEU A 2 53.97 29.53 -30.99
N ARG A 3 53.10 28.58 -31.41
CA ARG A 3 53.25 27.70 -32.58
C ARG A 3 53.76 26.29 -32.31
N HIS A 4 52.93 25.31 -32.74
CA HIS A 4 53.27 24.08 -33.48
C HIS A 4 54.11 23.01 -32.81
N TRP A 5 53.54 21.79 -32.73
CA TRP A 5 54.04 20.60 -33.45
C TRP A 5 52.95 19.56 -33.66
N ARG A 6 52.63 19.34 -34.95
CA ARG A 6 52.02 18.13 -35.50
C ARG A 6 53.15 17.20 -35.91
N HIS A 7 53.01 15.92 -35.68
CA HIS A 7 53.35 14.79 -36.57
C HIS A 7 53.05 13.50 -35.81
N ARG A 8 52.07 12.70 -36.26
CA ARG A 8 52.21 11.58 -37.24
C ARG A 8 53.03 10.39 -36.72
N ALA A 9 52.35 9.26 -36.48
CA ALA A 9 52.74 7.95 -36.94
C ALA A 9 51.58 6.94 -36.86
N ASP A 10 51.23 6.47 -38.00
CA ASP A 10 50.43 5.30 -38.33
C ASP A 10 51.07 4.02 -37.80
N GLY A 11 50.23 3.02 -37.48
CA GLY A 11 50.73 1.68 -37.17
C GLY A 11 49.54 0.72 -36.97
N ALA A 12 49.05 0.19 -38.08
CA ALA A 12 48.01 -0.82 -38.20
C ALA A 12 48.37 -2.15 -37.53
N LEU A 13 47.37 -2.81 -36.92
CA LEU A 13 47.23 -4.27 -36.94
C LEU A 13 45.75 -4.64 -36.82
N ARG A 14 45.11 -5.00 -37.94
CA ARG A 14 43.84 -5.71 -38.06
C ARG A 14 44.12 -7.21 -37.92
N PRO A 15 43.27 -7.98 -37.20
CA PRO A 15 43.06 -9.40 -37.50
C PRO A 15 41.92 -9.60 -38.50
N PRO A 16 41.91 -10.73 -39.22
CA PRO A 16 41.15 -10.95 -40.44
C PRO A 16 39.70 -11.40 -40.17
N GLY A 17 38.91 -11.16 -41.19
CA GLY A 17 37.52 -11.25 -41.37
C GLY A 17 36.82 -12.54 -40.95
N MET A 18 35.56 -12.35 -40.60
CA MET A 18 34.48 -13.32 -40.78
C MET A 18 33.31 -12.65 -41.48
N THR A 19 33.06 -13.19 -42.63
CA THR A 19 32.01 -12.89 -43.61
C THR A 19 30.62 -12.99 -43.03
N GLY A 20 29.82 -12.01 -43.35
CA GLY A 20 28.41 -12.03 -43.76
C GLY A 20 27.45 -13.00 -43.08
N LEU A 21 26.57 -12.47 -42.23
CA LEU A 21 25.24 -13.01 -42.05
C LEU A 21 24.20 -11.88 -42.30
N LYS A 22 23.48 -12.03 -43.38
CA LYS A 22 22.36 -11.21 -43.82
C LYS A 22 21.29 -11.12 -42.71
N SER A 23 20.84 -9.92 -42.46
CA SER A 23 19.62 -9.61 -41.70
C SER A 23 18.42 -10.27 -42.40
N MET A 24 17.92 -11.35 -41.83
CA MET A 24 16.66 -11.98 -42.21
C MET A 24 15.53 -11.44 -41.34
N LYS A 25 14.59 -10.76 -41.98
CA LYS A 25 13.31 -10.29 -41.41
C LYS A 25 12.59 -11.44 -40.70
N ARG A 26 12.53 -11.40 -39.35
CA ARG A 26 11.79 -12.33 -38.48
C ARG A 26 10.37 -11.81 -38.22
N SER A 27 9.49 -11.79 -39.20
CA SER A 27 8.08 -11.45 -38.95
C SER A 27 7.03 -12.27 -39.68
N THR A 28 7.42 -13.22 -40.53
CA THR A 28 6.45 -14.05 -41.28
C THR A 28 6.42 -15.53 -40.88
N GLY A 29 7.35 -16.00 -40.04
CA GLY A 29 7.41 -17.40 -39.60
C GLY A 29 6.45 -17.79 -38.50
N PHE A 30 6.13 -16.87 -37.60
CA PHE A 30 5.25 -17.17 -36.45
C PHE A 30 3.77 -17.27 -36.79
N GLY A 31 3.30 -16.56 -37.82
CA GLY A 31 1.91 -16.63 -38.27
C GLY A 31 1.52 -17.98 -38.92
N VAL A 32 2.43 -18.57 -39.66
CA VAL A 32 2.18 -19.85 -40.38
C VAL A 32 2.16 -21.02 -39.39
N ILE A 33 3.02 -21.00 -38.37
CA ILE A 33 3.05 -22.05 -37.34
C ILE A 33 1.79 -21.98 -36.45
N ALA A 34 1.30 -20.78 -36.09
CA ALA A 34 0.08 -20.61 -35.32
C ALA A 34 -1.17 -21.12 -36.07
N VAL A 35 -1.27 -20.89 -37.37
CA VAL A 35 -2.38 -21.37 -38.21
C VAL A 35 -2.32 -22.88 -38.36
N ALA A 36 -1.13 -23.47 -38.51
CA ALA A 36 -0.97 -24.92 -38.59
C ALA A 36 -1.34 -25.63 -37.27
N VAL A 37 -0.98 -25.06 -36.13
CA VAL A 37 -1.33 -25.62 -34.80
C VAL A 37 -2.85 -25.52 -34.55
N LEU A 38 -3.50 -24.43 -34.94
CA LEU A 38 -4.95 -24.28 -34.85
C LEU A 38 -5.70 -25.24 -35.78
N ALA A 39 -5.18 -25.52 -36.98
CA ALA A 39 -5.78 -26.48 -37.92
C ALA A 39 -5.66 -27.93 -37.37
N VAL A 40 -4.55 -28.30 -36.75
CA VAL A 40 -4.35 -29.63 -36.12
C VAL A 40 -5.25 -29.79 -34.90
N LEU A 41 -5.42 -28.77 -34.08
CA LEU A 41 -6.32 -28.79 -32.91
C LEU A 41 -7.80 -28.87 -33.33
N ALA A 42 -8.19 -28.22 -34.40
CA ALA A 42 -9.54 -28.32 -34.99
C ALA A 42 -9.86 -29.69 -35.54
N TRP A 43 -8.86 -30.42 -36.06
CA TRP A 43 -9.03 -31.78 -36.55
C TRP A 43 -9.09 -32.83 -35.44
N GLN A 44 -8.44 -32.59 -34.30
CA GLN A 44 -8.34 -33.56 -33.19
C GLN A 44 -9.51 -33.45 -32.17
N TYR A 45 -10.24 -32.32 -32.14
CA TYR A 45 -11.36 -32.09 -31.20
C TYR A 45 -12.59 -31.45 -31.88
N PRO A 46 -13.29 -32.18 -32.78
CA PRO A 46 -14.39 -31.61 -33.57
C PRO A 46 -15.65 -31.25 -32.75
N GLU A 47 -15.86 -31.86 -31.59
CA GLU A 47 -17.09 -31.66 -30.83
C GLU A 47 -17.04 -30.42 -29.89
N GLN A 48 -15.87 -29.91 -29.57
CA GLN A 48 -15.76 -28.77 -28.63
C GLN A 48 -15.80 -27.41 -29.32
N ILE A 49 -15.62 -27.36 -30.64
CA ILE A 49 -15.61 -26.09 -31.42
C ILE A 49 -17.03 -25.67 -31.84
N LYS A 50 -18.01 -26.60 -31.86
CA LYS A 50 -19.40 -26.29 -32.21
C LYS A 50 -20.10 -25.37 -31.19
N ALA A 51 -19.56 -25.24 -29.98
CA ALA A 51 -20.15 -24.42 -28.94
C ALA A 51 -19.85 -22.92 -29.03
N TYR A 52 -18.94 -22.50 -29.92
CA TYR A 52 -18.48 -21.10 -29.99
C TYR A 52 -18.82 -20.36 -31.31
N LEU A 53 -19.59 -20.96 -32.21
CA LEU A 53 -20.06 -20.27 -33.41
C LEU A 53 -21.51 -19.81 -33.18
N PRO A 54 -21.82 -18.51 -33.32
CA PRO A 54 -23.22 -18.03 -33.24
C PRO A 54 -23.98 -18.53 -34.48
N GLY A 55 -24.99 -19.37 -34.22
CA GLY A 55 -25.78 -19.99 -35.28
C GLY A 55 -26.59 -18.98 -36.05
N GLN A 56 -26.41 -18.98 -37.36
CA GLN A 56 -27.34 -18.38 -38.31
C GLN A 56 -28.59 -19.25 -38.35
N LYS A 57 -29.76 -18.68 -38.05
CA LYS A 57 -31.05 -19.30 -38.26
C LYS A 57 -31.45 -19.13 -39.73
N GLU A 58 -31.50 -20.21 -40.47
CA GLU A 58 -32.22 -20.28 -41.77
C GLU A 58 -33.74 -20.15 -41.55
N PRO A 59 -34.47 -19.50 -42.47
CA PRO A 59 -35.92 -19.37 -42.36
C PRO A 59 -36.59 -20.63 -42.92
N GLU A 60 -37.33 -21.31 -42.06
CA GLU A 60 -38.20 -22.41 -42.41
C GLU A 60 -39.45 -21.89 -43.17
N LYS A 61 -39.65 -22.32 -44.38
CA LYS A 61 -40.86 -22.21 -45.16
C LYS A 61 -41.89 -23.21 -44.63
N THR A 62 -43.00 -22.75 -44.11
CA THR A 62 -44.23 -23.55 -44.01
C THR A 62 -45.35 -22.93 -44.77
N ALA A 63 -45.94 -23.78 -45.60
CA ALA A 63 -47.01 -23.47 -46.54
C ALA A 63 -48.39 -23.51 -45.87
N ASN A 64 -49.22 -22.63 -46.36
CA ASN A 64 -50.69 -22.67 -46.58
C ASN A 64 -51.57 -23.60 -45.75
N ALA A 65 -52.55 -22.94 -45.10
CA ALA A 65 -53.97 -23.29 -45.17
C ALA A 65 -54.85 -22.13 -44.71
N THR A 66 -55.67 -21.58 -45.60
CA THR A 66 -56.85 -20.79 -45.38
C THR A 66 -58.07 -21.72 -45.59
N PRO A 67 -59.33 -21.37 -45.39
CA PRO A 67 -59.97 -20.26 -44.64
C PRO A 67 -61.21 -20.67 -43.79
N ASP A 68 -61.84 -19.67 -43.25
CA ASP A 68 -63.29 -19.51 -42.89
C ASP A 68 -63.62 -19.40 -41.39
N GLY A 69 -64.22 -18.26 -41.09
CA GLY A 69 -64.88 -18.01 -39.81
C GLY A 69 -65.12 -16.54 -39.54
N LYS A 70 -66.30 -16.07 -39.84
CA LYS A 70 -66.91 -14.74 -39.77
C LYS A 70 -66.84 -14.01 -38.43
N PRO A 71 -67.04 -12.68 -38.39
CA PRO A 71 -66.61 -11.76 -37.36
C PRO A 71 -67.64 -11.64 -36.22
N GLY A 72 -67.08 -11.72 -34.99
CA GLY A 72 -67.79 -11.36 -33.77
C GLY A 72 -67.24 -10.07 -33.21
N GLY A 73 -68.04 -9.03 -33.22
CA GLY A 73 -67.76 -7.73 -32.60
C GLY A 73 -67.51 -7.85 -31.13
N GLY A 74 -66.33 -7.36 -30.71
CA GLY A 74 -65.95 -7.23 -29.32
C GLY A 74 -65.31 -5.88 -29.09
N GLY A 75 -66.01 -5.00 -28.42
CA GLY A 75 -65.68 -3.60 -28.23
C GLY A 75 -64.26 -3.36 -27.75
N ALA A 76 -63.66 -2.37 -28.35
CA ALA A 76 -62.44 -1.74 -27.87
C ALA A 76 -62.69 -1.21 -26.45
N ARG A 77 -62.31 -2.01 -25.48
CA ARG A 77 -62.12 -1.50 -24.12
C ARG A 77 -60.89 -0.61 -24.17
N LYS A 78 -61.05 0.68 -24.32
CA LYS A 78 -60.13 1.70 -23.86
C LYS A 78 -59.87 1.42 -22.38
N GLY A 79 -58.84 0.60 -22.07
CA GLY A 79 -58.32 0.44 -20.73
C GLY A 79 -57.67 1.76 -20.34
N GLY A 80 -58.38 2.64 -19.71
CA GLY A 80 -57.87 3.78 -18.99
C GLY A 80 -57.09 3.26 -17.79
N PHE A 81 -55.81 3.08 -17.95
CA PHE A 81 -54.88 2.94 -16.82
C PHE A 81 -54.74 4.32 -16.18
N GLY A 82 -55.67 4.73 -15.34
CA GLY A 82 -55.70 6.02 -14.66
C GLY A 82 -55.92 5.92 -13.15
N GLY A 83 -55.59 4.77 -12.55
CA GLY A 83 -55.63 4.67 -11.09
C GLY A 83 -54.32 5.17 -10.46
N PRO A 84 -54.38 5.71 -9.23
CA PRO A 84 -53.20 6.16 -8.53
C PRO A 84 -52.24 4.98 -8.31
N VAL A 85 -50.99 5.14 -8.73
CA VAL A 85 -49.92 4.14 -8.62
C VAL A 85 -49.43 4.11 -7.18
N ALA A 86 -49.47 2.96 -6.53
CA ALA A 86 -48.92 2.78 -5.19
C ALA A 86 -47.37 2.83 -5.28
N VAL A 87 -46.76 3.71 -4.49
CA VAL A 87 -45.32 3.95 -4.49
C VAL A 87 -44.77 4.02 -3.06
N GLY A 88 -43.57 3.51 -2.87
CA GLY A 88 -42.78 3.79 -1.68
C GLY A 88 -41.98 5.09 -1.86
N ILE A 89 -42.02 5.96 -0.87
CA ILE A 89 -41.31 7.26 -0.89
C ILE A 89 -40.29 7.34 0.20
N THR A 90 -39.23 8.14 -0.06
CA THR A 90 -38.24 8.55 0.94
C THR A 90 -38.04 10.06 0.85
N THR A 91 -37.69 10.67 1.98
CA THR A 91 -37.36 12.09 2.04
C THR A 91 -35.85 12.26 1.83
N VAL A 92 -35.48 13.21 1.00
CA VAL A 92 -34.08 13.54 0.72
C VAL A 92 -33.49 14.31 1.89
N GLU A 93 -32.40 13.78 2.43
CA GLU A 93 -31.58 14.45 3.41
C GLU A 93 -30.27 14.89 2.75
N LEU A 94 -29.82 16.11 3.03
CA LEU A 94 -28.51 16.60 2.62
C LEU A 94 -27.50 16.24 3.70
N THR A 95 -26.42 15.58 3.28
CA THR A 95 -25.35 15.12 4.17
C THR A 95 -24.00 15.47 3.58
N ASP A 96 -23.05 15.73 4.44
CA ASP A 96 -21.64 15.86 4.05
C ASP A 96 -21.05 14.45 3.91
N LEU A 97 -20.61 14.14 2.69
CA LEU A 97 -20.12 12.82 2.33
C LEU A 97 -18.61 12.81 2.21
N PRO A 98 -17.88 12.13 3.11
CA PRO A 98 -16.43 11.94 2.92
C PRO A 98 -16.16 11.02 1.73
N LEU A 99 -15.41 11.52 0.76
CA LEU A 99 -14.96 10.75 -0.38
C LEU A 99 -13.71 9.95 -0.01
N LYS A 100 -13.78 8.64 -0.17
CA LYS A 100 -12.66 7.73 0.09
C LYS A 100 -12.28 7.00 -1.18
N LEU A 101 -11.01 7.07 -1.52
CA LEU A 101 -10.41 6.33 -2.61
C LEU A 101 -9.79 5.05 -2.04
N ASN A 102 -10.28 3.91 -2.50
CA ASN A 102 -9.76 2.61 -2.08
C ASN A 102 -8.77 2.07 -3.11
N ALA A 103 -7.62 1.62 -2.64
CA ALA A 103 -6.56 1.05 -3.47
C ALA A 103 -5.90 -0.13 -2.76
N SER A 104 -5.31 -1.03 -3.53
CA SER A 104 -4.42 -2.05 -2.97
C SER A 104 -3.02 -1.48 -2.85
N GLY A 105 -2.37 -1.72 -1.72
CA GLY A 105 -1.02 -1.26 -1.45
C GLY A 105 -0.10 -2.36 -0.96
N THR A 106 1.18 -2.04 -0.93
CA THR A 106 2.22 -2.89 -0.35
C THR A 106 2.93 -2.10 0.75
N VAL A 107 3.08 -2.74 1.89
CA VAL A 107 3.87 -2.21 3.01
C VAL A 107 5.34 -2.20 2.60
N ILE A 108 6.01 -1.08 2.82
CA ILE A 108 7.44 -0.91 2.55
C ILE A 108 8.14 -0.39 3.80
N ALA A 109 9.38 -0.79 4.01
CA ALA A 109 10.21 -0.12 5.00
C ALA A 109 10.51 1.32 4.53
N GLN A 110 10.53 2.29 5.45
CA GLN A 110 10.99 3.63 5.10
C GLN A 110 12.48 3.63 4.76
N GLN A 111 13.26 2.88 5.54
CA GLN A 111 14.67 2.66 5.31
C GLN A 111 14.99 1.17 5.48
N SER A 112 15.74 0.63 4.53
CA SER A 112 16.30 -0.72 4.59
C SER A 112 17.68 -0.68 3.99
N VAL A 113 18.69 -0.95 4.80
CA VAL A 113 20.09 -0.83 4.40
C VAL A 113 20.83 -2.13 4.69
N PRO A 114 21.49 -2.72 3.68
CA PRO A 114 22.42 -3.81 3.90
C PRO A 114 23.66 -3.26 4.63
N VAL A 115 23.90 -3.75 5.83
CA VAL A 115 25.08 -3.39 6.63
C VAL A 115 26.30 -4.10 6.06
N ARG A 116 27.29 -3.33 5.57
CA ARG A 116 28.50 -3.85 4.94
C ARG A 116 29.74 -3.32 5.64
N PRO A 117 30.84 -4.09 5.71
CA PRO A 117 32.11 -3.60 6.24
C PRO A 117 32.73 -2.59 5.27
N GLN A 118 33.40 -1.58 5.81
CA GLN A 118 34.15 -0.59 5.05
C GLN A 118 35.64 -0.92 4.96
N VAL A 119 36.09 -1.91 5.74
CA VAL A 119 37.49 -2.36 5.80
C VAL A 119 37.55 -3.89 5.74
N ASN A 120 38.69 -4.41 5.31
CA ASN A 120 38.97 -5.85 5.31
C ASN A 120 39.48 -6.24 6.69
N ALA A 121 38.73 -7.07 7.41
CA ALA A 121 39.11 -7.51 8.75
C ALA A 121 38.40 -8.79 9.17
N LEU A 122 38.84 -9.44 10.23
CA LEU A 122 38.16 -10.55 10.85
C LEU A 122 37.01 -10.03 11.75
N VAL A 123 35.87 -10.72 11.75
CA VAL A 123 34.80 -10.44 12.71
C VAL A 123 35.23 -10.91 14.08
N ARG A 124 35.49 -9.98 15.00
CA ARG A 124 35.88 -10.26 16.38
C ARG A 124 34.68 -10.62 17.26
N ARG A 125 33.60 -9.87 17.13
CA ARG A 125 32.40 -10.03 17.96
C ARG A 125 31.16 -9.56 17.19
N ILE A 126 30.08 -10.32 17.34
CA ILE A 126 28.72 -9.94 16.90
C ILE A 126 28.00 -9.51 18.16
N ALA A 127 27.59 -8.21 18.22
CA ALA A 127 27.01 -7.61 19.43
C ALA A 127 25.48 -7.71 19.45
N VAL A 128 24.85 -8.17 18.38
CA VAL A 128 23.38 -8.22 18.19
C VAL A 128 22.93 -9.62 17.82
N ARG A 129 21.63 -9.89 17.97
CA ARG A 129 21.00 -11.14 17.56
C ARG A 129 20.07 -10.89 16.37
N GLU A 130 19.84 -11.93 15.59
CA GLU A 130 18.83 -11.88 14.52
C GLU A 130 17.45 -11.50 15.06
N GLY A 131 16.74 -10.65 14.34
CA GLY A 131 15.43 -10.16 14.73
C GLY A 131 15.41 -9.16 15.89
N GLN A 132 16.56 -8.81 16.47
CA GLN A 132 16.67 -7.83 17.57
C GLN A 132 16.36 -6.42 17.07
N SER A 133 15.64 -5.64 17.90
CA SER A 133 15.48 -4.21 17.69
C SER A 133 16.68 -3.45 18.25
N VAL A 134 17.23 -2.52 17.47
CA VAL A 134 18.38 -1.69 17.82
C VAL A 134 18.06 -0.21 17.63
N LYS A 135 18.77 0.64 18.37
CA LYS A 135 18.71 2.10 18.22
C LYS A 135 19.84 2.61 17.34
N ALA A 136 19.66 3.79 16.76
CA ALA A 136 20.73 4.48 16.06
C ALA A 136 21.97 4.62 16.98
N GLY A 137 23.16 4.25 16.45
CA GLY A 137 24.44 4.28 17.17
C GLY A 137 24.79 2.99 17.91
N ASP A 138 23.87 2.05 18.10
CA ASP A 138 24.17 0.76 18.73
C ASP A 138 25.24 -0.01 17.96
N ILE A 139 26.14 -0.70 18.66
CA ILE A 139 27.17 -1.52 18.06
C ILE A 139 26.55 -2.79 17.51
N LEU A 140 26.75 -3.06 16.23
CA LEU A 140 26.28 -4.27 15.55
C LEU A 140 27.40 -5.33 15.47
N PHE A 141 28.56 -4.92 14.95
CA PHE A 141 29.71 -5.78 14.75
C PHE A 141 30.99 -5.08 15.21
N GLU A 142 31.89 -5.83 15.82
CA GLU A 142 33.24 -5.40 16.11
C GLU A 142 34.20 -6.24 15.27
N LEU A 143 35.03 -5.56 14.48
CA LEU A 143 36.07 -6.15 13.69
C LEU A 143 37.39 -6.12 14.46
N ASP A 144 38.36 -6.95 14.06
CA ASP A 144 39.70 -6.98 14.68
C ASP A 144 40.49 -5.72 14.33
N ASP A 145 40.62 -4.83 15.30
CA ASP A 145 41.25 -3.52 15.19
C ASP A 145 42.70 -3.46 15.75
N ARG A 146 43.31 -4.61 16.10
CA ARG A 146 44.61 -4.66 16.79
C ARG A 146 45.71 -3.91 16.05
N ASN A 147 45.78 -4.07 14.72
CA ASN A 147 46.81 -3.39 13.91
C ASN A 147 46.61 -1.88 13.88
N VAL A 148 45.37 -1.41 13.67
CA VAL A 148 45.05 0.02 13.63
C VAL A 148 45.17 0.65 15.02
N GLN A 149 44.89 -0.10 16.09
CA GLN A 149 45.13 0.34 17.47
C GLN A 149 46.64 0.58 17.71
N ALA A 150 47.53 -0.30 17.20
CA ALA A 150 48.93 -0.12 17.32
C ALA A 150 49.42 1.12 16.53
N ASP A 151 48.89 1.34 15.31
CA ASP A 151 49.19 2.54 14.51
C ASP A 151 48.68 3.82 15.18
N LEU A 152 47.52 3.80 15.79
CA LEU A 152 46.97 4.91 16.58
C LEU A 152 47.94 5.24 17.75
N SER A 153 48.32 4.23 18.53
CA SER A 153 49.23 4.41 19.67
C SER A 153 50.58 4.99 19.23
N LYS A 154 51.11 4.58 18.06
CA LYS A 154 52.31 5.15 17.48
C LYS A 154 52.13 6.64 17.12
N ALA A 155 51.04 7.01 16.49
CA ALA A 155 50.74 8.40 16.15
C ALA A 155 50.54 9.27 17.40
N GLU A 156 49.89 8.74 18.42
CA GLU A 156 49.71 9.42 19.72
C GLU A 156 51.08 9.67 20.41
N ALA A 157 51.97 8.67 20.41
CA ALA A 157 53.29 8.83 20.97
C ALA A 157 54.12 9.89 20.21
N GLN A 158 54.01 9.94 18.87
CA GLN A 158 54.67 10.97 18.06
C GLN A 158 54.12 12.37 18.38
N ALA A 159 52.82 12.56 18.44
CA ALA A 159 52.20 13.83 18.80
C ALA A 159 52.63 14.28 20.22
N GLN A 160 52.72 13.34 21.18
CA GLN A 160 53.18 13.63 22.54
C GLN A 160 54.64 14.10 22.55
N ARG A 161 55.51 13.46 21.76
CA ARG A 161 56.91 13.88 21.59
C ARG A 161 57.02 15.31 21.06
N SER A 162 56.26 15.63 20.01
CA SER A 162 56.22 16.97 19.39
C SER A 162 55.71 18.03 20.34
N LYS A 163 54.72 17.72 21.17
CA LYS A 163 54.21 18.58 22.24
C LYS A 163 55.29 18.84 23.31
N ALA A 164 56.03 17.82 23.71
CA ALA A 164 57.12 17.99 24.67
C ALA A 164 58.21 18.91 24.13
N THR A 165 58.59 18.74 22.85
CA THR A 165 59.53 19.62 22.15
C THR A 165 59.01 21.05 22.09
N LEU A 166 57.74 21.26 21.74
CA LEU A 166 57.12 22.59 21.75
C LEU A 166 57.20 23.26 23.13
N ALA A 167 56.85 22.55 24.17
CA ALA A 167 56.91 23.07 25.55
C ALA A 167 58.35 23.46 25.93
N ASP A 168 59.39 22.75 25.44
CA ASP A 168 60.78 23.12 25.67
C ASP A 168 61.17 24.41 24.89
N LEU A 169 60.82 24.50 23.62
CA LEU A 169 61.06 25.70 22.81
C LEU A 169 60.30 26.93 23.34
N GLU A 170 59.10 26.78 23.87
CA GLU A 170 58.35 27.86 24.52
C GLU A 170 59.03 28.35 25.77
N ARG A 171 59.60 27.43 26.60
CA ARG A 171 60.44 27.82 27.75
C ARG A 171 61.72 28.54 27.31
N GLN A 172 62.36 28.11 26.23
CA GLN A 172 63.55 28.79 25.65
C GLN A 172 63.18 30.17 25.12
N TYR A 173 62.08 30.32 24.44
CA TYR A 173 61.57 31.61 23.96
C TYR A 173 61.25 32.56 25.10
N ALA A 174 60.60 32.10 26.14
CA ALA A 174 60.30 32.91 27.37
C ALA A 174 61.62 33.37 28.01
N ARG A 175 62.62 32.50 28.16
CA ARG A 175 63.95 32.89 28.69
C ARG A 175 64.63 33.94 27.81
N ALA A 176 64.61 33.79 26.46
CA ALA A 176 65.19 34.75 25.54
C ALA A 176 64.51 36.13 25.62
N GLN A 177 63.17 36.16 25.78
CA GLN A 177 62.43 37.40 26.02
C GLN A 177 62.82 38.11 27.33
N ASP A 178 63.02 37.37 28.44
CA ASP A 178 63.39 37.94 29.72
C ASP A 178 64.85 38.47 29.70
N LEU A 179 65.76 37.78 29.00
CA LEU A 179 67.15 38.26 28.80
C LEU A 179 67.17 39.51 27.89
N PHE A 180 66.37 39.55 26.86
CA PHE A 180 66.24 40.73 26.01
C PHE A 180 65.72 41.97 26.76
N LYS A 181 64.70 41.82 27.64
CA LYS A 181 64.20 42.91 28.50
C LYS A 181 65.30 43.45 29.39
N LYS A 182 66.27 42.62 29.77
CA LYS A 182 67.44 42.98 30.59
C LYS A 182 68.66 43.44 29.75
N ASN A 183 68.52 43.58 28.43
CA ASN A 183 69.58 43.94 27.47
C ASN A 183 70.78 42.97 27.41
N PHE A 184 70.60 41.68 27.74
CA PHE A 184 71.68 40.67 27.71
C PHE A 184 71.74 39.95 26.34
N VAL A 185 70.77 40.03 25.48
CA VAL A 185 70.73 39.38 24.16
C VAL A 185 70.16 40.33 23.10
N ALA A 186 70.55 40.11 21.82
CA ALA A 186 70.00 40.86 20.70
C ALA A 186 68.56 40.45 20.35
N SER A 187 67.77 41.33 19.69
CA SER A 187 66.40 41.03 19.24
C SER A 187 66.36 39.82 18.30
N SER A 188 67.38 39.63 17.49
CA SER A 188 67.53 38.48 16.58
C SER A 188 67.47 37.12 17.27
N ALA A 189 67.91 37.04 18.54
CA ALA A 189 67.84 35.81 19.32
C ALA A 189 66.36 35.50 19.73
N VAL A 190 65.60 36.54 20.07
CA VAL A 190 64.16 36.40 20.37
C VAL A 190 63.37 36.00 19.11
N ASP A 191 63.68 36.65 17.98
CA ASP A 191 63.02 36.38 16.70
C ASP A 191 63.31 34.95 16.22
N THR A 192 64.55 34.45 16.42
CA THR A 192 64.94 33.08 16.12
C THR A 192 64.16 32.09 16.97
N ALA A 193 64.08 32.31 18.29
CA ALA A 193 63.33 31.45 19.19
C ALA A 193 61.82 31.48 18.89
N ALA A 194 61.27 32.65 18.55
CA ALA A 194 59.86 32.77 18.15
C ALA A 194 59.55 31.96 16.88
N THR A 195 60.46 32.04 15.87
CA THR A 195 60.30 31.27 14.63
C THR A 195 60.38 29.76 14.88
N GLN A 196 61.25 29.30 15.78
CA GLN A 196 61.34 27.88 16.18
C GLN A 196 60.06 27.40 16.86
N VAL A 197 59.49 28.20 17.76
CA VAL A 197 58.18 27.90 18.40
C VAL A 197 57.10 27.81 17.36
N GLN A 198 57.04 28.74 16.42
CA GLN A 198 56.01 28.75 15.37
C GLN A 198 56.16 27.53 14.43
N ALA A 199 57.39 27.17 14.03
CA ALA A 199 57.65 25.97 13.25
C ALA A 199 57.18 24.70 13.98
N GLN A 200 57.53 24.59 15.28
CA GLN A 200 57.14 23.43 16.08
C GLN A 200 55.62 23.37 16.35
N LYS A 201 54.94 24.52 16.46
CA LYS A 201 53.46 24.55 16.53
C LYS A 201 52.84 23.94 15.26
N GLY A 202 53.39 24.27 14.10
CA GLY A 202 52.96 23.64 12.82
C GLY A 202 53.19 22.13 12.85
N GLN A 203 54.33 21.64 13.39
CA GLN A 203 54.57 20.21 13.52
C GLN A 203 53.60 19.51 14.47
N VAL A 204 53.30 20.11 15.62
CA VAL A 204 52.28 19.57 16.55
C VAL A 204 50.91 19.46 15.89
N GLN A 205 50.50 20.48 15.13
CA GLN A 205 49.21 20.43 14.40
C GLN A 205 49.20 19.31 13.36
N ALA A 206 50.31 19.09 12.65
CA ALA A 206 50.44 17.99 11.68
C ALA A 206 50.32 16.62 12.35
N ASP A 207 51.00 16.42 13.50
CA ASP A 207 50.95 15.16 14.24
C ASP A 207 49.57 14.92 14.88
N GLU A 208 48.90 15.96 15.38
CA GLU A 208 47.53 15.86 15.88
C GLU A 208 46.54 15.49 14.74
N ALA A 209 46.74 16.03 13.54
CA ALA A 209 45.94 15.65 12.38
C ALA A 209 46.17 14.16 12.02
N ALA A 210 47.42 13.66 12.15
CA ALA A 210 47.73 12.25 11.95
C ALA A 210 47.05 11.35 12.99
N VAL A 211 47.04 11.74 14.25
CA VAL A 211 46.28 11.03 15.32
C VAL A 211 44.79 10.96 14.95
N LYS A 212 44.18 12.09 14.55
CA LYS A 212 42.78 12.15 14.18
C LYS A 212 42.48 11.24 12.98
N ALA A 213 43.37 11.18 12.00
CA ALA A 213 43.24 10.28 10.85
C ALA A 213 43.21 8.81 11.28
N GLN A 214 44.09 8.39 12.20
CA GLN A 214 44.08 7.03 12.75
C GLN A 214 42.87 6.73 13.59
N GLN A 215 42.36 7.70 14.35
CA GLN A 215 41.10 7.54 15.10
C GLN A 215 39.92 7.30 14.17
N ILE A 216 39.81 8.04 13.07
CA ILE A 216 38.77 7.84 12.03
C ILE A 216 38.95 6.45 11.43
N GLN A 217 40.15 6.05 11.07
CA GLN A 217 40.43 4.72 10.51
C GLN A 217 39.99 3.61 11.47
N ARG A 218 40.29 3.74 12.77
CA ARG A 218 39.86 2.79 13.79
C ARG A 218 38.33 2.76 13.95
N SER A 219 37.65 3.89 13.79
CA SER A 219 36.19 3.94 13.92
C SER A 219 35.46 3.07 12.89
N LEU A 220 36.09 2.76 11.75
CA LEU A 220 35.54 1.89 10.70
C LEU A 220 35.50 0.40 11.10
N TYR A 221 36.24 0.01 12.16
CA TYR A 221 36.24 -1.35 12.68
C TYR A 221 35.08 -1.64 13.65
N VAL A 222 34.34 -0.61 14.04
CA VAL A 222 33.12 -0.74 14.86
C VAL A 222 31.92 -0.35 14.02
N ILE A 223 31.20 -1.34 13.56
CA ILE A 223 30.03 -1.12 12.71
C ILE A 223 28.83 -0.84 13.61
N ARG A 224 28.21 0.33 13.41
CA ARG A 224 27.07 0.81 14.19
C ARG A 224 25.80 0.92 13.34
N ALA A 225 24.65 0.87 13.99
CA ALA A 225 23.34 1.08 13.38
C ALA A 225 23.20 2.55 12.92
N PRO A 226 22.97 2.82 11.63
CA PRO A 226 22.79 4.19 11.12
C PRO A 226 21.44 4.80 11.54
N PHE A 227 20.44 3.98 11.81
CA PHE A 227 19.12 4.38 12.30
C PHE A 227 18.54 3.28 13.18
N SER A 228 17.47 3.61 13.91
CA SER A 228 16.75 2.64 14.75
C SER A 228 15.91 1.71 13.89
N GLY A 229 16.02 0.41 14.12
CA GLY A 229 15.32 -0.59 13.31
C GLY A 229 15.48 -2.01 13.84
N ARG A 230 15.15 -2.98 13.01
CA ARG A 230 15.26 -4.41 13.33
C ARG A 230 16.32 -5.06 12.47
N ILE A 231 17.14 -5.90 13.10
CA ILE A 231 18.19 -6.67 12.45
C ILE A 231 17.55 -7.84 11.71
N GLY A 232 17.95 -8.06 10.46
CA GLY A 232 17.61 -9.24 9.66
C GLY A 232 18.44 -10.48 10.03
N ALA A 233 18.54 -11.41 9.09
CA ALA A 233 19.46 -12.55 9.22
C ALA A 233 20.91 -12.07 9.28
N ILE A 234 21.77 -12.79 9.97
CA ILE A 234 23.21 -12.51 10.11
C ILE A 234 23.97 -13.58 9.33
N ASP A 235 24.52 -13.19 8.17
CA ASP A 235 25.15 -14.12 7.23
C ASP A 235 26.65 -14.37 7.51
N VAL A 236 27.14 -13.98 8.71
CA VAL A 236 28.54 -14.12 9.08
C VAL A 236 28.69 -14.65 10.50
N SER A 237 29.82 -15.33 10.75
CA SER A 237 30.21 -15.86 12.06
C SER A 237 31.44 -15.15 12.60
N THR A 238 31.63 -15.19 13.91
CA THR A 238 32.86 -14.74 14.56
C THR A 238 34.06 -15.49 13.98
N GLY A 239 35.12 -14.79 13.65
CA GLY A 239 36.32 -15.34 13.00
C GLY A 239 36.26 -15.33 11.46
N THR A 240 35.14 -14.97 10.84
CA THR A 240 35.04 -14.84 9.38
C THR A 240 35.79 -13.60 8.91
N LEU A 241 36.61 -13.74 7.86
CA LEU A 241 37.24 -12.62 7.17
C LEU A 241 36.17 -11.94 6.27
N VAL A 242 35.90 -10.66 6.52
CA VAL A 242 34.99 -9.84 5.72
C VAL A 242 35.79 -8.86 4.87
N ALA A 243 35.33 -8.66 3.63
CA ALA A 243 35.96 -7.77 2.67
C ALA A 243 35.13 -6.49 2.49
N SER A 244 35.82 -5.38 2.22
CA SER A 244 35.21 -4.11 1.82
C SER A 244 34.97 -4.05 0.32
N GLY A 245 34.05 -3.17 -0.13
CA GLY A 245 33.84 -2.87 -1.55
C GLY A 245 32.41 -3.17 -2.02
N GLY A 246 32.15 -2.88 -3.30
CA GLY A 246 30.80 -2.94 -3.89
C GLY A 246 30.21 -4.35 -3.99
N SER A 247 31.08 -5.37 -4.11
CA SER A 247 30.71 -6.80 -4.12
C SER A 247 30.78 -7.45 -2.74
N ALA A 248 31.05 -6.68 -1.66
CA ALA A 248 31.08 -7.19 -0.31
C ALA A 248 29.72 -7.78 0.08
N THR A 249 29.74 -9.00 0.65
CA THR A 249 28.53 -9.60 1.22
C THR A 249 28.04 -8.74 2.38
N ALA A 250 26.76 -8.49 2.43
CA ALA A 250 26.15 -7.82 3.58
C ALA A 250 26.28 -8.72 4.82
N LEU A 251 26.65 -8.12 5.94
CA LEU A 251 26.71 -8.84 7.23
C LEU A 251 25.32 -9.13 7.77
N THR A 252 24.41 -8.21 7.56
CA THR A 252 22.98 -8.26 7.90
C THR A 252 22.25 -7.14 7.16
N THR A 253 20.93 -7.15 7.24
CA THR A 253 20.10 -6.04 6.78
C THR A 253 19.46 -5.35 7.98
N LEU A 254 19.58 -4.03 8.08
CA LEU A 254 18.87 -3.22 9.06
C LEU A 254 17.64 -2.59 8.40
N THR A 255 16.46 -2.87 8.95
CA THR A 255 15.19 -2.42 8.41
C THR A 255 14.43 -1.59 9.45
N GLN A 256 13.95 -0.43 9.05
CA GLN A 256 13.12 0.42 9.89
C GLN A 256 11.67 -0.06 9.86
N PHE A 257 11.12 -0.38 11.05
CA PHE A 257 9.74 -0.85 11.22
C PHE A 257 8.78 0.23 11.72
N ASP A 258 9.28 1.25 12.42
CA ASP A 258 8.48 2.36 12.93
C ASP A 258 9.22 3.70 12.69
N PRO A 259 8.59 4.66 12.01
CA PRO A 259 7.37 4.52 11.21
C PRO A 259 7.57 3.63 9.98
N ILE A 260 6.47 2.99 9.51
CA ILE A 260 6.48 2.15 8.32
C ILE A 260 5.83 2.89 7.14
N GLY A 261 6.20 2.53 5.92
CA GLY A 261 5.63 3.09 4.71
C GLY A 261 4.59 2.16 4.08
N VAL A 262 3.67 2.73 3.34
CA VAL A 262 2.79 1.99 2.42
C VAL A 262 2.86 2.64 1.06
N ARG A 263 3.13 1.85 0.04
CA ARG A 263 3.08 2.26 -1.37
C ARG A 263 1.82 1.71 -1.99
N PHE A 264 1.06 2.56 -2.67
CA PHE A 264 -0.14 2.19 -3.40
C PHE A 264 -0.25 3.02 -4.67
N ALA A 265 -1.08 2.58 -5.60
CA ALA A 265 -1.24 3.23 -6.88
C ALA A 265 -2.71 3.59 -7.10
N VAL A 266 -2.94 4.73 -7.73
CA VAL A 266 -4.27 5.23 -8.09
C VAL A 266 -4.36 5.50 -9.59
N PRO A 267 -5.53 5.27 -10.22
CA PRO A 267 -5.73 5.55 -11.65
C PRO A 267 -5.60 7.04 -11.98
N GLU A 268 -5.26 7.33 -13.24
CA GLU A 268 -5.16 8.71 -13.75
C GLU A 268 -6.46 9.51 -13.58
N SER A 269 -7.63 8.84 -13.69
CA SER A 269 -8.94 9.48 -13.49
C SER A 269 -9.09 10.19 -12.14
N ASP A 270 -8.40 9.70 -11.10
CA ASP A 270 -8.54 10.17 -9.72
C ASP A 270 -7.45 11.16 -9.31
N ILE A 271 -6.48 11.41 -10.19
CA ILE A 271 -5.31 12.27 -9.89
C ILE A 271 -5.73 13.68 -9.48
N GLN A 272 -6.71 14.27 -10.15
CA GLN A 272 -7.17 15.62 -9.82
C GLN A 272 -7.70 15.72 -8.38
N GLN A 273 -8.44 14.69 -7.93
CA GLN A 273 -8.97 14.63 -6.56
C GLN A 273 -7.86 14.42 -5.53
N VAL A 274 -6.87 13.59 -5.88
CA VAL A 274 -5.70 13.33 -5.01
C VAL A 274 -4.81 14.57 -4.89
N THR A 275 -4.50 15.23 -6.00
CA THR A 275 -3.58 16.40 -6.02
C THR A 275 -4.21 17.66 -5.44
N ALA A 276 -5.53 17.88 -5.60
CA ALA A 276 -6.23 19.03 -5.08
C ALA A 276 -6.07 19.22 -3.57
N GLY A 277 -5.88 18.13 -2.80
CA GLY A 277 -5.71 18.20 -1.35
C GLY A 277 -4.27 18.09 -0.85
N GLY A 278 -3.31 17.85 -1.74
CA GLY A 278 -1.90 17.76 -1.40
C GLY A 278 -1.53 16.58 -0.49
N THR A 279 -0.34 16.66 0.09
CA THR A 279 0.17 15.71 1.08
C THR A 279 -0.38 15.98 2.48
N GLY A 280 -0.19 15.06 3.43
CA GLY A 280 -0.65 15.19 4.82
C GLY A 280 -2.05 14.66 5.09
N ARG A 281 -2.78 14.23 4.05
CA ARG A 281 -4.12 13.66 4.21
C ARG A 281 -4.09 12.35 4.99
N PRO A 282 -5.17 12.06 5.75
CA PRO A 282 -5.30 10.80 6.45
C PRO A 282 -5.43 9.64 5.46
N VAL A 283 -4.66 8.60 5.74
CA VAL A 283 -4.69 7.32 5.02
C VAL A 283 -4.99 6.24 6.03
N SER A 284 -6.04 5.49 5.79
CA SER A 284 -6.40 4.33 6.59
C SER A 284 -5.90 3.07 5.88
N VAL A 285 -5.22 2.21 6.61
CA VAL A 285 -4.69 0.95 6.10
C VAL A 285 -5.28 -0.19 6.89
N SER A 286 -5.89 -1.15 6.20
CA SER A 286 -6.41 -2.38 6.77
C SER A 286 -5.74 -3.60 6.16
N LEU A 287 -5.54 -4.62 6.98
CA LEU A 287 -5.09 -5.93 6.53
C LEU A 287 -6.20 -6.56 5.68
N GLY A 288 -5.85 -7.24 4.59
CA GLY A 288 -6.81 -7.96 3.76
C GLY A 288 -7.61 -8.98 4.59
N SER A 289 -8.84 -9.26 4.17
CA SER A 289 -9.85 -10.06 4.90
C SER A 289 -9.51 -11.54 5.16
N ASN A 290 -8.30 -12.00 4.89
CA ASN A 290 -7.83 -13.34 5.22
C ASN A 290 -7.25 -13.47 6.65
N ALA A 291 -7.21 -12.36 7.41
CA ALA A 291 -6.86 -12.43 8.81
C ALA A 291 -8.07 -13.00 9.58
N ILE A 292 -7.86 -14.12 10.23
CA ILE A 292 -8.80 -14.81 11.13
C ILE A 292 -9.28 -13.90 12.29
N THR A 293 -8.70 -12.72 12.43
CA THR A 293 -9.02 -11.72 13.44
C THR A 293 -9.86 -10.61 12.82
N THR A 294 -11.14 -10.66 13.06
CA THR A 294 -12.19 -9.68 12.69
C THR A 294 -12.05 -8.31 13.40
N ASP A 295 -11.04 -8.10 14.22
CA ASP A 295 -10.95 -6.93 15.12
C ASP A 295 -9.67 -6.10 14.91
N THR A 296 -9.13 -6.07 13.71
CA THR A 296 -7.99 -5.21 13.41
C THR A 296 -8.47 -3.78 13.13
N LYS A 297 -8.29 -2.91 14.11
CA LYS A 297 -8.45 -1.46 13.93
C LYS A 297 -7.58 -1.01 12.75
N PRO A 298 -8.11 -0.18 11.85
CA PRO A 298 -7.31 0.33 10.73
C PRO A 298 -6.14 1.16 11.26
N HIS A 299 -4.96 0.94 10.70
CA HIS A 299 -3.81 1.79 10.97
C HIS A 299 -4.00 3.11 10.23
N ILE A 300 -3.94 4.22 10.99
CA ILE A 300 -4.12 5.56 10.43
C ILE A 300 -2.74 6.21 10.29
N GLY A 301 -2.44 6.64 9.09
CA GLY A 301 -1.23 7.38 8.75
C GLY A 301 -1.52 8.62 7.93
N LYS A 302 -0.47 9.16 7.32
CA LYS A 302 -0.55 10.36 6.47
C LYS A 302 0.08 10.12 5.12
N LEU A 303 -0.52 10.66 4.08
CA LEU A 303 0.06 10.70 2.74
C LEU A 303 1.33 11.57 2.77
N THR A 304 2.46 11.00 2.41
CA THR A 304 3.76 11.68 2.44
C THR A 304 4.29 12.05 1.07
N LEU A 305 3.94 11.27 0.05
CA LEU A 305 4.42 11.48 -1.29
C LEU A 305 3.30 11.21 -2.31
N ILE A 306 3.16 12.13 -3.23
CA ILE A 306 2.49 11.97 -4.52
C ILE A 306 3.62 11.96 -5.54
N ASP A 307 3.75 10.90 -6.32
CA ASP A 307 4.81 10.79 -7.34
C ASP A 307 4.63 11.89 -8.41
N ASN A 308 5.70 12.25 -9.08
CA ASN A 308 5.70 13.29 -10.11
C ASN A 308 5.46 12.74 -11.53
N ALA A 309 5.33 11.42 -11.66
CA ALA A 309 5.13 10.75 -12.95
C ALA A 309 4.08 9.65 -12.85
N ILE A 310 3.27 9.55 -13.89
CA ILE A 310 2.34 8.44 -14.10
C ILE A 310 3.11 7.32 -14.78
N ASN A 311 2.92 6.09 -14.33
CA ASN A 311 3.49 4.94 -14.99
C ASN A 311 2.78 4.70 -16.34
N PRO A 312 3.46 4.88 -17.49
CA PRO A 312 2.80 4.83 -18.80
C PRO A 312 2.29 3.44 -19.19
N SER A 313 2.83 2.38 -18.55
CA SER A 313 2.39 1.00 -18.85
C SER A 313 1.10 0.64 -18.11
N THR A 314 0.78 1.27 -17.00
CA THR A 314 -0.38 0.95 -16.16
C THR A 314 -1.40 2.09 -16.08
N GLY A 315 -1.06 3.32 -16.47
CA GLY A 315 -1.90 4.51 -16.30
C GLY A 315 -2.11 4.88 -14.83
N MET A 316 -1.21 4.47 -13.94
CA MET A 316 -1.36 4.68 -12.50
C MET A 316 -0.32 5.64 -11.93
N LEU A 317 -0.73 6.45 -10.97
CA LEU A 317 0.11 7.32 -10.17
C LEU A 317 0.47 6.63 -8.85
N THR A 318 1.75 6.62 -8.52
CA THR A 318 2.24 6.03 -7.26
C THR A 318 2.13 7.03 -6.11
N LEU A 319 1.62 6.55 -4.99
CA LEU A 319 1.50 7.29 -3.74
C LEU A 319 2.24 6.57 -2.63
N LYS A 320 2.76 7.33 -1.64
CA LYS A 320 3.32 6.75 -0.42
C LYS A 320 2.70 7.41 0.81
N ALA A 321 2.37 6.59 1.78
CA ALA A 321 1.92 7.03 3.09
C ALA A 321 2.89 6.55 4.18
N SER A 322 2.97 7.28 5.28
CA SER A 322 3.72 6.90 6.47
C SER A 322 2.76 6.64 7.62
N LEU A 323 2.95 5.52 8.29
CA LEU A 323 2.11 5.05 9.38
C LEU A 323 2.94 4.73 10.62
N PRO A 324 2.45 4.99 11.84
CA PRO A 324 3.04 4.45 13.05
C PRO A 324 2.83 2.93 13.10
N ASN A 325 3.84 2.18 13.52
CA ASN A 325 3.81 0.71 13.61
C ASN A 325 4.51 0.22 14.88
N LYS A 326 4.15 0.82 16.02
CA LYS A 326 4.77 0.52 17.33
C LYS A 326 4.56 -0.92 17.79
N ASP A 327 3.47 -1.52 17.40
CA ASP A 327 3.05 -2.90 17.67
C ASP A 327 3.62 -3.92 16.69
N ASN A 328 4.37 -3.46 15.67
CA ASN A 328 5.00 -4.29 14.63
C ASN A 328 4.03 -5.24 13.92
N THR A 329 2.77 -4.83 13.77
CA THR A 329 1.74 -5.63 13.10
C THR A 329 1.88 -5.59 11.58
N LEU A 330 2.40 -4.49 11.03
CA LEU A 330 2.67 -4.33 9.60
C LEU A 330 4.11 -4.76 9.28
N TRP A 331 4.23 -5.64 8.27
CA TRP A 331 5.52 -6.15 7.83
C TRP A 331 5.85 -5.68 6.42
N PRO A 332 7.10 -5.27 6.14
CA PRO A 332 7.53 -4.95 4.78
C PRO A 332 7.27 -6.11 3.82
N GLY A 333 6.71 -5.80 2.64
CA GLY A 333 6.30 -6.78 1.64
C GLY A 333 4.86 -7.26 1.75
N GLN A 334 4.15 -6.94 2.83
CA GLN A 334 2.76 -7.35 3.05
C GLN A 334 1.80 -6.54 2.17
N PHE A 335 0.79 -7.20 1.60
CA PHE A 335 -0.30 -6.54 0.88
C PHE A 335 -1.37 -6.05 1.86
N VAL A 336 -1.87 -4.85 1.59
CA VAL A 336 -2.84 -4.17 2.45
C VAL A 336 -3.87 -3.42 1.61
N ASN A 337 -5.06 -3.22 2.16
CA ASN A 337 -6.07 -2.34 1.59
C ASN A 337 -5.88 -0.93 2.15
N VAL A 338 -5.78 0.02 1.25
CA VAL A 338 -5.56 1.44 1.57
C VAL A 338 -6.81 2.22 1.25
N SER A 339 -7.27 3.04 2.17
CA SER A 339 -8.35 3.99 1.96
C SER A 339 -7.82 5.40 2.21
N LEU A 340 -7.71 6.18 1.15
CA LEU A 340 -7.28 7.57 1.16
C LEU A 340 -8.49 8.49 1.23
N ASP A 341 -8.51 9.40 2.18
CA ASP A 341 -9.50 10.46 2.22
C ASP A 341 -9.14 11.54 1.17
N VAL A 342 -9.97 11.67 0.13
CA VAL A 342 -9.72 12.61 -0.97
C VAL A 342 -10.55 13.89 -0.89
N GLY A 343 -11.44 14.00 0.09
CA GLY A 343 -12.23 15.21 0.34
C GLY A 343 -13.61 14.91 0.87
N THR A 344 -14.43 15.94 0.95
CA THR A 344 -15.83 15.84 1.39
C THR A 344 -16.70 16.54 0.36
N LEU A 345 -17.72 15.85 -0.10
CA LEU A 345 -18.82 16.48 -0.84
C LEU A 345 -19.81 17.07 0.18
N SER A 346 -19.84 18.39 0.27
CA SER A 346 -20.75 19.07 1.20
C SER A 346 -22.15 19.18 0.64
N GLN A 347 -23.15 18.99 1.50
CA GLN A 347 -24.57 19.22 1.19
C GLN A 347 -25.06 18.43 -0.03
N VAL A 348 -24.70 17.14 -0.13
CA VAL A 348 -25.16 16.27 -1.22
C VAL A 348 -26.35 15.43 -0.79
N ALA A 349 -27.30 15.23 -1.71
CA ALA A 349 -28.43 14.36 -1.51
C ALA A 349 -28.00 12.89 -1.64
N VAL A 350 -28.14 12.11 -0.57
CA VAL A 350 -27.88 10.68 -0.59
C VAL A 350 -29.18 9.92 -0.70
N ILE A 351 -29.40 9.23 -1.83
CA ILE A 351 -30.63 8.53 -2.16
C ILE A 351 -30.34 7.05 -2.44
N PRO A 352 -31.31 6.13 -2.23
CA PRO A 352 -31.17 4.75 -2.65
C PRO A 352 -30.99 4.64 -4.17
N GLN A 353 -30.08 3.77 -4.63
CA GLN A 353 -29.85 3.55 -6.06
C GLN A 353 -31.11 3.13 -6.80
N THR A 354 -32.03 2.47 -6.10
CA THR A 354 -33.33 2.07 -6.62
C THR A 354 -34.23 3.26 -7.01
N ALA A 355 -34.01 4.47 -6.51
CA ALA A 355 -34.78 5.66 -6.88
C ALA A 355 -34.34 6.26 -8.25
N ILE A 356 -33.17 5.89 -8.78
CA ILE A 356 -32.65 6.46 -10.03
C ILE A 356 -33.22 5.71 -11.23
N VAL A 357 -33.74 6.45 -12.19
CA VAL A 357 -34.15 5.96 -13.51
C VAL A 357 -33.15 6.48 -14.56
N LEU A 358 -32.48 5.57 -15.23
CA LEU A 358 -31.59 5.90 -16.33
C LEU A 358 -32.41 5.99 -17.63
N GLY A 359 -32.49 7.18 -18.19
CA GLY A 359 -33.14 7.44 -19.47
C GLY A 359 -32.14 7.94 -20.52
N GLU A 360 -32.59 8.14 -21.75
CA GLU A 360 -31.78 8.64 -22.87
C GLU A 360 -31.14 10.00 -22.61
N ARG A 361 -31.73 10.81 -21.73
CA ARG A 361 -31.26 12.16 -21.35
C ARG A 361 -30.46 12.19 -20.06
N GLY A 362 -30.08 11.01 -19.51
CA GLY A 362 -29.33 10.88 -18.28
C GLY A 362 -30.15 10.34 -17.10
N ALA A 363 -29.58 10.46 -15.90
CA ALA A 363 -30.22 9.99 -14.68
C ALA A 363 -31.35 10.95 -14.23
N THR A 364 -32.49 10.38 -13.86
CA THR A 364 -33.67 11.12 -13.38
C THR A 364 -34.24 10.44 -12.16
N VAL A 365 -34.98 11.18 -11.34
CA VAL A 365 -35.74 10.66 -10.22
C VAL A 365 -37.19 11.13 -10.34
N TYR A 366 -38.14 10.31 -9.86
CA TYR A 366 -39.51 10.72 -9.71
C TYR A 366 -39.70 11.37 -8.33
N MET A 367 -40.15 12.60 -8.31
CA MET A 367 -40.55 13.33 -7.10
C MET A 367 -42.04 13.34 -6.93
N VAL A 368 -42.50 13.41 -5.70
CA VAL A 368 -43.90 13.70 -5.37
C VAL A 368 -44.07 15.22 -5.47
N GLY A 369 -44.75 15.66 -6.50
CA GLY A 369 -45.10 17.07 -6.72
C GLY A 369 -46.44 17.45 -6.03
N ASP A 370 -46.95 18.60 -6.42
CA ASP A 370 -48.24 19.11 -5.97
C ASP A 370 -49.37 18.16 -6.37
N GLU A 371 -50.35 18.03 -5.52
CA GLU A 371 -51.51 17.11 -5.71
C GLU A 371 -51.11 15.63 -5.83
N ASP A 372 -50.00 15.20 -5.20
CA ASP A 372 -49.47 13.84 -5.23
C ASP A 372 -49.26 13.29 -6.67
N LYS A 373 -48.87 14.16 -7.60
CA LYS A 373 -48.50 13.80 -8.97
C LYS A 373 -47.02 13.56 -9.12
N ALA A 374 -46.65 12.58 -9.94
CA ALA A 374 -45.25 12.27 -10.26
C ALA A 374 -44.61 13.37 -11.12
N LYS A 375 -43.58 14.04 -10.62
CA LYS A 375 -42.75 15.02 -11.35
C LYS A 375 -41.36 14.45 -11.59
N VAL A 376 -40.90 14.48 -12.84
CA VAL A 376 -39.52 14.01 -13.18
C VAL A 376 -38.54 15.13 -12.93
N LYS A 377 -37.48 14.85 -12.18
CA LYS A 377 -36.38 15.78 -11.93
C LYS A 377 -35.06 15.18 -12.42
N PRO A 378 -34.34 15.84 -13.32
CA PRO A 378 -33.00 15.36 -13.69
C PRO A 378 -32.05 15.51 -12.53
N VAL A 379 -31.17 14.51 -12.34
CA VAL A 379 -30.15 14.47 -11.29
C VAL A 379 -28.82 14.11 -11.91
N LYS A 380 -27.73 14.63 -11.34
CA LYS A 380 -26.39 14.23 -11.72
C LYS A 380 -25.83 13.31 -10.64
N VAL A 381 -25.49 12.10 -11.02
CA VAL A 381 -24.80 11.15 -10.13
C VAL A 381 -23.39 11.68 -9.86
N LEU A 382 -23.05 11.87 -8.58
CA LEU A 382 -21.75 12.35 -8.12
C LEU A 382 -20.85 11.20 -7.69
N HIS A 383 -21.39 10.31 -6.83
CA HIS A 383 -20.61 9.19 -6.28
C HIS A 383 -21.53 8.03 -5.88
N PRO A 384 -21.29 6.80 -6.38
CA PRO A 384 -22.01 5.60 -5.95
C PRO A 384 -21.45 5.07 -4.62
N MET A 385 -22.32 4.57 -3.73
CA MET A 385 -22.00 4.08 -2.39
C MET A 385 -22.75 2.78 -2.09
N GLY A 386 -22.40 1.70 -2.75
CA GLY A 386 -23.09 0.42 -2.58
C GLY A 386 -24.57 0.52 -2.98
N ASP A 387 -25.49 0.45 -2.01
CA ASP A 387 -26.96 0.53 -2.20
C ASP A 387 -27.47 1.98 -2.32
N LYS A 388 -26.64 2.97 -2.03
CA LYS A 388 -26.97 4.40 -2.09
C LYS A 388 -26.12 5.13 -3.11
N VAL A 389 -26.59 6.30 -3.52
CA VAL A 389 -25.88 7.16 -4.49
C VAL A 389 -25.99 8.61 -4.04
N ALA A 390 -24.85 9.30 -4.06
CA ALA A 390 -24.82 10.74 -3.89
C ALA A 390 -25.17 11.42 -5.21
N VAL A 391 -26.15 12.30 -5.20
CA VAL A 391 -26.63 13.02 -6.38
C VAL A 391 -26.70 14.53 -6.12
N SER A 392 -26.56 15.30 -7.18
CA SER A 392 -26.87 16.73 -7.15
C SER A 392 -28.17 17.02 -7.92
N GLY A 393 -28.81 18.14 -7.57
CA GLY A 393 -30.06 18.58 -8.20
C GLY A 393 -31.30 18.35 -7.35
N LEU A 394 -31.17 17.77 -6.14
CA LEU A 394 -32.24 17.63 -5.16
C LEU A 394 -32.06 18.60 -3.99
N SER A 395 -33.13 18.97 -3.33
CA SER A 395 -33.15 19.82 -2.14
C SER A 395 -33.53 19.02 -0.90
N ALA A 396 -33.08 19.49 0.27
CA ALA A 396 -33.53 18.89 1.53
C ALA A 396 -35.07 18.92 1.63
N GLY A 397 -35.66 17.81 2.04
CA GLY A 397 -37.10 17.67 2.16
C GLY A 397 -37.85 17.22 0.88
N ASP A 398 -37.15 17.15 -0.28
CA ASP A 398 -37.75 16.58 -1.50
C ASP A 398 -38.20 15.14 -1.23
N ARG A 399 -39.44 14.82 -1.58
CA ARG A 399 -40.00 13.45 -1.46
C ARG A 399 -39.79 12.72 -2.78
N ILE A 400 -39.02 11.64 -2.79
CA ILE A 400 -38.69 10.86 -3.98
C ILE A 400 -39.30 9.47 -3.92
N VAL A 401 -39.65 8.93 -5.09
CA VAL A 401 -40.16 7.58 -5.26
C VAL A 401 -39.02 6.59 -5.28
N VAL A 402 -39.06 5.58 -4.41
CA VAL A 402 -38.03 4.52 -4.31
C VAL A 402 -38.57 3.19 -4.83
N GLU A 403 -39.85 2.86 -4.47
CA GLU A 403 -40.48 1.62 -4.88
C GLU A 403 -41.67 1.90 -5.83
N GLY A 404 -41.95 0.98 -6.74
CA GLY A 404 -43.04 1.08 -7.72
C GLY A 404 -42.78 2.02 -8.89
N ARG A 405 -41.54 2.55 -9.03
CA ARG A 405 -41.14 3.54 -10.05
C ARG A 405 -41.38 3.10 -11.49
N ASP A 406 -41.27 1.78 -11.76
CA ASP A 406 -41.40 1.22 -13.12
C ASP A 406 -42.80 1.37 -13.68
N ASN A 407 -43.82 1.55 -12.80
CA ASN A 407 -45.22 1.79 -13.15
C ASN A 407 -45.57 3.28 -13.17
N VAL A 408 -44.64 4.16 -12.78
CA VAL A 408 -44.91 5.60 -12.69
C VAL A 408 -44.57 6.27 -14.03
N LYS A 409 -45.56 7.00 -14.57
CA LYS A 409 -45.37 7.88 -15.74
C LYS A 409 -45.32 9.34 -15.27
N PRO A 410 -44.65 10.24 -16.00
CA PRO A 410 -44.69 11.66 -15.70
C PRO A 410 -46.13 12.17 -15.62
N GLY A 411 -46.47 12.84 -14.52
CA GLY A 411 -47.83 13.37 -14.27
C GLY A 411 -48.84 12.35 -13.73
N ALA A 412 -48.47 11.08 -13.51
CA ALA A 412 -49.36 10.08 -12.92
C ALA A 412 -49.67 10.42 -11.46
N ALA A 413 -50.93 10.17 -11.04
CA ALA A 413 -51.31 10.29 -9.65
C ALA A 413 -50.65 9.17 -8.82
N LEU A 414 -50.01 9.53 -7.71
CA LEU A 414 -49.34 8.63 -6.80
C LEU A 414 -50.19 8.32 -5.58
N ARG A 415 -50.20 7.07 -5.15
CA ARG A 415 -50.79 6.65 -3.87
C ARG A 415 -49.65 6.49 -2.85
N LEU A 416 -49.59 7.42 -1.94
CA LEU A 416 -48.57 7.44 -0.89
C LEU A 416 -48.86 6.41 0.21
N PRO A 417 -47.89 5.82 0.83
CA PRO A 417 -48.05 4.97 2.00
C PRO A 417 -48.62 5.81 3.15
N GLY A 418 -49.78 5.41 3.66
CA GLY A 418 -50.46 6.14 4.76
C GLY A 418 -51.70 6.97 4.35
N ALA A 419 -51.96 7.22 3.07
CA ALA A 419 -53.21 7.78 2.60
C ALA A 419 -54.31 6.68 2.64
N GLY A 420 -54.76 6.34 3.86
CA GLY A 420 -55.83 5.40 4.08
C GLY A 420 -57.13 5.94 3.55
N GLY A 421 -57.44 5.61 2.29
CA GLY A 421 -58.79 5.70 1.82
C GLY A 421 -59.68 4.74 2.62
N LYS A 422 -60.68 5.28 3.35
CA LYS A 422 -61.78 4.50 3.87
C LYS A 422 -62.23 3.48 2.82
N PRO A 423 -62.46 2.18 3.20
CA PRO A 423 -63.13 1.25 2.30
C PRO A 423 -64.54 1.82 2.06
N GLY A 424 -64.77 2.25 0.83
CA GLY A 424 -66.08 2.66 0.38
C GLY A 424 -67.05 1.51 0.56
N ALA A 425 -68.08 1.76 1.41
CA ALA A 425 -69.26 0.95 1.53
C ALA A 425 -70.00 0.97 0.16
N GLY A 426 -70.10 -0.16 -0.46
CA GLY A 426 -70.85 -0.40 -1.66
C GLY A 426 -71.15 -1.87 -1.74
N GLY A 427 -72.23 -2.29 -1.14
CA GLY A 427 -73.50 -2.67 -1.68
C GLY A 427 -73.50 -4.07 -2.21
N GLY A 428 -74.08 -5.00 -1.43
CA GLY A 428 -75.29 -5.74 -1.73
C GLY A 428 -75.11 -6.97 -2.65
N GLY A 429 -75.58 -8.11 -2.13
CA GLY A 429 -76.22 -9.15 -2.93
C GLY A 429 -75.60 -10.54 -2.79
N GLY A 430 -76.09 -11.36 -1.85
CA GLY A 430 -77.07 -12.34 -2.05
C GLY A 430 -76.53 -13.75 -2.35
N GLY A 431 -76.90 -14.72 -1.52
CA GLY A 431 -77.06 -16.12 -1.90
C GLY A 431 -76.12 -17.10 -1.20
N GLY A 432 -76.40 -17.66 -0.05
CA GLY A 432 -77.19 -18.84 0.13
C GLY A 432 -76.30 -20.12 -0.01
N GLY A 433 -76.14 -20.89 1.06
CA GLY A 433 -75.69 -22.26 0.96
C GLY A 433 -75.18 -22.84 2.27
N ALA A 434 -76.04 -23.53 2.97
CA ALA A 434 -75.85 -24.23 4.22
C ALA A 434 -75.03 -25.49 4.11
N GLY A 435 -74.37 -25.90 5.24
CA GLY A 435 -73.86 -27.25 5.47
C GLY A 435 -72.74 -27.24 6.50
N ALA A 436 -73.04 -27.37 7.71
CA ALA A 436 -73.19 -28.38 8.71
C ALA A 436 -71.88 -29.15 9.07
N ASN A 437 -71.55 -29.05 10.32
CA ASN A 437 -71.02 -30.04 11.25
C ASN A 437 -69.54 -30.42 11.24
N GLY A 438 -68.96 -30.35 12.43
CA GLY A 438 -67.83 -31.11 12.83
C GLY A 438 -67.14 -30.58 14.10
N LYS A 439 -67.63 -30.97 15.25
CA LYS A 439 -67.04 -30.85 16.57
C LYS A 439 -65.71 -31.50 16.67
N GLY A 440 -64.78 -30.96 17.49
CA GLY A 440 -63.58 -31.62 17.98
C GLY A 440 -62.83 -30.77 18.95
N SER A 441 -63.20 -30.81 20.20
CA SER A 441 -62.59 -30.36 21.41
C SER A 441 -61.24 -31.03 21.64
N GLY A 442 -60.23 -30.31 22.23
CA GLY A 442 -59.02 -30.88 22.79
C GLY A 442 -58.15 -29.85 23.47
N GLU A 443 -58.48 -29.53 24.71
CA GLU A 443 -57.59 -28.91 25.69
C GLU A 443 -56.33 -29.74 25.90
N GLY A 444 -55.22 -29.08 26.18
CA GLY A 444 -53.96 -29.71 26.58
C GLY A 444 -52.92 -28.74 27.09
N LYS A 445 -53.25 -28.15 28.23
CA LYS A 445 -52.32 -27.45 29.13
C LYS A 445 -51.34 -28.45 29.71
N ARG A 446 -50.02 -28.18 29.68
CA ARG A 446 -49.10 -28.63 30.72
C ARG A 446 -47.81 -27.82 30.71
N GLU A 447 -47.61 -27.13 31.81
CA GLU A 447 -46.41 -26.63 32.41
C GLU A 447 -45.42 -27.79 32.70
N GLY A 448 -44.12 -27.54 32.62
CA GLY A 448 -43.07 -28.46 33.03
C GLY A 448 -41.78 -27.76 33.26
N LYS A 449 -41.64 -27.27 34.48
CA LYS A 449 -40.42 -26.79 35.14
C LYS A 449 -39.56 -28.01 35.46
N GLY A 450 -38.24 -27.93 35.22
CA GLY A 450 -37.31 -29.00 35.59
C GLY A 450 -35.88 -28.51 35.66
N GLU A 451 -35.48 -28.08 36.86
CA GLU A 451 -34.08 -27.96 37.28
C GLU A 451 -33.44 -29.34 37.37
N GLY A 452 -32.16 -29.45 37.00
CA GLY A 452 -31.36 -30.68 37.16
C GLY A 452 -29.87 -30.39 37.21
N LYS A 453 -29.34 -30.23 38.42
CA LYS A 453 -27.94 -30.30 38.82
C LYS A 453 -27.37 -31.73 38.64
N GLY A 454 -26.07 -31.85 38.41
CA GLY A 454 -25.20 -33.00 38.60
C GLY A 454 -24.03 -32.92 37.60
N GLY A 455 -22.77 -32.77 37.89
CA GLY A 455 -22.00 -33.39 38.99
C GLY A 455 -21.36 -34.66 38.42
N GLY A 456 -20.05 -34.62 38.10
CA GLY A 456 -19.34 -35.83 37.67
C GLY A 456 -17.85 -35.57 37.44
N GLU A 457 -17.08 -35.61 38.50
CA GLU A 457 -15.62 -35.79 38.53
C GLU A 457 -15.27 -37.15 37.88
N GLY A 458 -14.15 -37.16 37.15
CA GLY A 458 -13.52 -38.35 36.60
C GLY A 458 -12.01 -38.23 36.54
N LYS A 459 -11.36 -38.52 37.63
CA LYS A 459 -9.94 -38.65 37.89
C LYS A 459 -9.50 -40.08 37.54
N TRP A 460 -8.46 -40.27 36.74
CA TRP A 460 -7.55 -41.42 36.62
C TRP A 460 -6.26 -40.84 36.05
N GLY A 461 -5.08 -40.97 36.63
CA GLY A 461 -4.46 -41.85 37.59
C GLY A 461 -3.51 -42.82 36.91
N SER A 462 -2.25 -42.65 37.29
CA SER A 462 -1.12 -43.61 37.41
C SER A 462 -0.24 -43.84 36.17
N ASP A 463 1.01 -43.47 36.28
CA ASP A 463 2.22 -44.25 36.65
C ASP A 463 2.89 -44.97 35.50
N GLY A 464 4.18 -44.72 35.34
CA GLY A 464 5.10 -45.47 34.50
C GLY A 464 6.53 -44.91 34.55
N LYS A 465 7.23 -45.20 35.65
CA LYS A 465 8.68 -45.12 35.89
C LYS A 465 9.50 -46.00 34.92
N SER A 466 10.66 -45.50 34.57
CA SER A 466 12.02 -46.13 34.64
C SER A 466 12.83 -45.57 33.45
N GLY A 467 13.99 -45.00 33.57
CA GLY A 467 15.14 -45.52 34.29
C GLY A 467 16.23 -45.77 33.25
N GLY A 468 17.39 -45.08 33.38
CA GLY A 468 18.57 -45.51 32.62
C GLY A 468 19.52 -44.41 32.15
N LYS A 469 20.38 -43.88 33.07
CA LYS A 469 21.75 -43.49 32.76
C LYS A 469 22.64 -44.73 32.81
N PRO A 470 23.76 -44.83 32.09
CA PRO A 470 25.05 -44.28 32.54
C PRO A 470 25.90 -43.71 31.37
N ALA A 471 26.68 -42.65 31.56
CA ALA A 471 28.11 -42.52 31.87
C ALA A 471 29.08 -43.43 31.10
N THR A 472 30.00 -42.90 30.36
CA THR A 472 31.46 -42.74 30.56
C THR A 472 32.23 -42.67 29.24
N LYS A 473 33.18 -41.74 29.21
CA LYS A 473 34.56 -41.79 28.67
C LYS A 473 34.77 -42.06 27.16
N GLU A 474 35.40 -41.19 26.48
CA GLU A 474 36.82 -40.79 26.40
C GLU A 474 36.91 -39.39 25.72
#